data_ecaa66eb2e83d809eb98f3d7eb8bc487
#
_entry.id   ecaa66eb2e83d809eb98f3d7eb8bc487
#
_cell.length_a   1.000
_cell.length_b   1.000
_cell.length_c   1.000
_cell.angle_alpha   90.00
_cell.angle_beta   90.00
_cell.angle_gamma   90.00
#
_symmetry.space_group_name_H-M   'P 1'
#
loop_
_entity.id
_entity.type
_entity.pdbx_description
1 polymer ?
#
loop_
_entity_poly.entity_id
_entity_poly.type
_entity_poly.pdbx_seq_one_letter_code
_entity_poly.pdbx_strand_id
1 'polypeptide(L)'
;MDIKYIITKINNNIICSQYTGDDCQSLNIADTGSLTGNIYIGRVENVVKNINSAFVEIENKIKCYYPLDSNKNSIYLNTKNNDKVNIGDKLLVQVVNDAHKTKPPTASCKIELTGKYVVLSSDVNGVAVSKKMKNSDICSEAAIMLKDILKASIKSINSDIGFNDRFTYGLIIRSNAVNATPTAIADEAVKLISEYNSLLKAAVYGKFYTLLKEHEPDYILSLIHI
;
A
#
# COMPACT_ATOMS: atom_id res chain seq x y z
N MET A 1 18.39 17.23 -23.75
CA MET A 1 19.12 17.55 -22.50
C MET A 1 19.21 16.26 -21.74
N ASP A 2 20.43 15.82 -21.43
CA ASP A 2 20.65 14.56 -20.75
C ASP A 2 20.36 14.72 -19.25
N ILE A 3 19.48 13.86 -18.73
CA ILE A 3 19.19 13.79 -17.31
C ILE A 3 20.08 12.72 -16.70
N LYS A 4 20.83 13.09 -15.66
CA LYS A 4 21.75 12.20 -14.93
C LYS A 4 21.26 12.01 -13.51
N TYR A 5 21.18 10.77 -13.06
CA TYR A 5 20.92 10.42 -11.66
C TYR A 5 22.20 9.93 -11.00
N ILE A 6 22.49 10.46 -9.83
CA ILE A 6 23.61 10.00 -9.00
C ILE A 6 23.03 9.47 -7.69
N ILE A 7 23.29 8.21 -7.41
CA ILE A 7 22.89 7.56 -6.16
C ILE A 7 24.16 7.30 -5.34
N THR A 8 24.20 7.85 -4.15
CA THR A 8 25.33 7.75 -3.24
C THR A 8 24.84 7.32 -1.86
N LYS A 9 25.56 6.42 -1.20
CA LYS A 9 25.32 6.05 0.19
C LYS A 9 26.30 6.81 1.09
N ILE A 10 25.78 7.63 2.00
CA ILE A 10 26.56 8.34 3.02
C ILE A 10 26.02 7.90 4.39
N ASN A 11 26.87 7.23 5.17
CA ASN A 11 26.48 6.55 6.40
C ASN A 11 25.34 5.53 6.12
N ASN A 12 24.19 5.69 6.78
CA ASN A 12 23.00 4.86 6.54
C ASN A 12 21.98 5.50 5.59
N ASN A 13 22.26 6.68 5.05
CA ASN A 13 21.34 7.37 4.15
C ASN A 13 21.73 7.12 2.70
N ILE A 14 20.75 6.87 1.85
CA ILE A 14 20.89 6.86 0.41
C ILE A 14 20.46 8.23 -0.11
N ILE A 15 21.37 8.88 -0.81
CA ILE A 15 21.13 10.20 -1.43
C ILE A 15 20.99 9.97 -2.92
N CYS A 16 19.85 10.39 -3.47
CA CYS A 16 19.57 10.41 -4.89
C CYS A 16 19.50 11.85 -5.37
N SER A 17 20.40 12.24 -6.28
CA SER A 17 20.40 13.56 -6.89
C SER A 17 20.15 13.46 -8.39
N GLN A 18 19.32 14.36 -8.90
CA GLN A 18 19.00 14.49 -10.33
C GLN A 18 19.69 15.74 -10.88
N TYR A 19 20.36 15.57 -12.00
CA TYR A 19 21.05 16.65 -12.71
C TYR A 19 20.48 16.81 -14.12
N THR A 20 20.47 18.06 -14.59
CA THR A 20 20.28 18.40 -16.00
C THR A 20 21.52 19.16 -16.44
N GLY A 21 22.39 18.52 -17.25
CA GLY A 21 23.77 19.00 -17.43
C GLY A 21 24.53 18.95 -16.10
N ASP A 22 25.08 20.08 -15.66
CA ASP A 22 25.81 20.19 -14.39
C ASP A 22 24.95 20.76 -13.25
N ASP A 23 23.68 21.12 -13.53
CA ASP A 23 22.79 21.71 -12.54
C ASP A 23 22.01 20.62 -11.77
N CYS A 24 22.14 20.63 -10.43
CA CYS A 24 21.37 19.79 -9.55
C CYS A 24 19.92 20.28 -9.47
N GLN A 25 18.99 19.50 -9.98
CA GLN A 25 17.56 19.82 -10.03
C GLN A 25 16.82 19.36 -8.76
N SER A 26 17.23 18.23 -8.20
CA SER A 26 16.62 17.69 -6.98
C SER A 26 17.63 16.86 -6.19
N LEU A 27 17.46 16.85 -4.87
CA LEU A 27 18.21 16.01 -3.94
C LEU A 27 17.21 15.34 -3.00
N ASN A 28 17.13 14.01 -3.06
CA ASN A 28 16.29 13.20 -2.20
C ASN A 28 17.18 12.36 -1.28
N ILE A 29 16.86 12.37 0.00
CA ILE A 29 17.53 11.56 1.02
C ILE A 29 16.55 10.48 1.44
N ALA A 30 16.89 9.21 1.20
CA ALA A 30 16.11 8.08 1.68
C ALA A 30 16.62 7.66 3.06
N ASP A 31 15.74 7.66 4.02
CA ASP A 31 16.01 7.08 5.32
C ASP A 31 15.89 5.55 5.22
N THR A 32 17.02 4.85 5.36
CA THR A 32 17.05 3.38 5.32
C THR A 32 16.42 2.73 6.55
N GLY A 33 16.01 3.53 7.53
CA GLY A 33 15.32 3.08 8.74
C GLY A 33 13.81 3.36 8.75
N SER A 34 13.26 3.97 7.70
CA SER A 34 11.84 4.28 7.62
C SER A 34 11.00 3.00 7.55
N LEU A 35 9.95 2.97 8.36
CA LEU A 35 8.93 1.92 8.33
C LEU A 35 7.76 2.31 7.44
N THR A 36 7.69 3.58 7.01
CA THR A 36 6.57 4.11 6.22
C THR A 36 6.41 3.33 4.92
N GLY A 37 5.19 2.88 4.65
CA GLY A 37 4.86 2.06 3.48
C GLY A 37 5.00 0.54 3.70
N ASN A 38 5.75 0.10 4.71
CA ASN A 38 5.90 -1.32 5.03
C ASN A 38 4.57 -1.95 5.46
N ILE A 39 4.34 -3.20 5.05
CA ILE A 39 3.12 -3.96 5.34
C ILE A 39 3.44 -5.11 6.28
N TYR A 40 2.69 -5.22 7.38
CA TYR A 40 2.91 -6.18 8.44
C TYR A 40 1.67 -6.98 8.82
N ILE A 41 1.91 -8.14 9.43
CA ILE A 41 0.93 -8.83 10.26
C ILE A 41 1.07 -8.28 11.68
N GLY A 42 0.14 -7.42 12.10
CA GLY A 42 0.15 -6.82 13.41
C GLY A 42 -0.75 -7.56 14.40
N ARG A 43 -0.44 -7.40 15.70
CA ARG A 43 -1.26 -7.85 16.81
C ARG A 43 -1.78 -6.67 17.60
N VAL A 44 -3.07 -6.64 17.88
CA VAL A 44 -3.64 -5.62 18.75
C VAL A 44 -3.22 -5.89 20.19
N GLU A 45 -2.41 -5.01 20.76
CA GLU A 45 -1.92 -5.12 22.13
C GLU A 45 -2.81 -4.40 23.14
N ASN A 46 -3.41 -3.27 22.72
CA ASN A 46 -4.25 -2.47 23.58
C ASN A 46 -5.32 -1.71 22.78
N VAL A 47 -6.48 -1.47 23.42
CA VAL A 47 -7.56 -0.62 22.87
C VAL A 47 -7.88 0.46 23.90
N VAL A 48 -7.68 1.72 23.49
CA VAL A 48 -7.85 2.89 24.37
C VAL A 48 -9.11 3.65 23.94
N LYS A 49 -10.21 3.40 24.63
CA LYS A 49 -11.53 3.94 24.30
C LYS A 49 -11.59 5.46 24.34
N ASN A 50 -10.89 6.10 25.30
CA ASN A 50 -10.94 7.56 25.49
C ASN A 50 -10.41 8.35 24.30
N ILE A 51 -9.52 7.77 23.49
CA ILE A 51 -8.96 8.39 22.29
C ILE A 51 -9.39 7.65 21.02
N ASN A 52 -10.37 6.73 21.14
CA ASN A 52 -10.90 5.91 20.05
C ASN A 52 -9.80 5.29 19.16
N SER A 53 -8.84 4.63 19.80
CA SER A 53 -7.67 4.10 19.11
C SER A 53 -7.20 2.78 19.70
N ALA A 54 -6.45 2.02 18.90
CA ALA A 54 -5.74 0.83 19.35
C ALA A 54 -4.23 1.05 19.20
N PHE A 55 -3.46 0.19 19.85
CA PHE A 55 -2.03 0.03 19.62
C PHE A 55 -1.80 -1.35 19.03
N VAL A 56 -1.22 -1.36 17.83
CA VAL A 56 -0.91 -2.58 17.08
C VAL A 56 0.60 -2.79 17.12
N GLU A 57 1.02 -3.92 17.68
CA GLU A 57 2.41 -4.32 17.68
C GLU A 57 2.76 -4.98 16.35
N ILE A 58 3.87 -4.56 15.77
CA ILE A 58 4.50 -5.13 14.60
C ILE A 58 5.85 -5.77 15.00
N GLU A 59 6.74 -6.03 14.06
CA GLU A 59 8.05 -6.62 14.37
C GLU A 59 8.84 -5.83 15.42
N ASN A 60 9.82 -6.48 16.05
CA ASN A 60 10.75 -5.87 17.00
C ASN A 60 10.08 -5.13 18.20
N LYS A 61 8.85 -5.53 18.57
CA LYS A 61 8.04 -4.91 19.63
C LYS A 61 7.69 -3.44 19.38
N ILE A 62 7.72 -3.00 18.12
CA ILE A 62 7.30 -1.66 17.73
C ILE A 62 5.78 -1.58 17.83
N LYS A 63 5.27 -0.63 18.63
CA LYS A 63 3.83 -0.39 18.79
C LYS A 63 3.41 0.81 17.97
N CYS A 64 2.55 0.56 16.99
CA CYS A 64 1.98 1.58 16.12
C CYS A 64 0.66 2.10 16.68
N TYR A 65 0.46 3.41 16.62
CA TYR A 65 -0.83 4.05 16.84
C TYR A 65 -1.79 3.69 15.71
N TYR A 66 -2.98 3.24 16.05
CA TYR A 66 -4.00 2.78 15.10
C TYR A 66 -5.34 3.44 15.41
N PRO A 67 -5.68 4.58 14.75
CA PRO A 67 -6.91 5.31 14.99
C PRO A 67 -8.12 4.55 14.44
N LEU A 68 -9.12 4.24 15.26
CA LEU A 68 -10.27 3.42 14.89
C LEU A 68 -11.23 4.15 13.94
N ASP A 69 -11.32 5.47 14.02
CA ASP A 69 -12.18 6.28 13.14
C ASP A 69 -11.77 6.21 11.67
N SER A 70 -10.45 6.15 11.42
CA SER A 70 -9.87 6.07 10.08
C SER A 70 -9.80 4.62 9.56
N ASN A 71 -9.94 3.63 10.45
CA ASN A 71 -9.73 2.21 10.18
C ASN A 71 -10.99 1.38 10.44
N LYS A 72 -12.14 1.90 10.04
CA LYS A 72 -13.45 1.22 10.23
C LYS A 72 -13.52 -0.14 9.53
N ASN A 73 -12.83 -0.26 8.39
CA ASN A 73 -12.77 -1.49 7.58
C ASN A 73 -11.49 -2.28 7.87
N SER A 74 -11.20 -2.50 9.18
CA SER A 74 -9.99 -3.26 9.57
C SER A 74 -9.94 -4.63 8.91
N ILE A 75 -8.76 -4.99 8.37
CA ILE A 75 -8.54 -6.27 7.68
C ILE A 75 -8.13 -7.30 8.72
N TYR A 76 -9.10 -8.07 9.19
CA TYR A 76 -8.87 -9.16 10.16
C TYR A 76 -8.37 -10.41 9.44
N LEU A 77 -7.29 -10.99 9.94
CA LEU A 77 -6.68 -12.20 9.41
C LEU A 77 -7.07 -13.46 10.19
N ASN A 78 -7.79 -13.32 11.29
CA ASN A 78 -8.37 -14.40 12.06
C ASN A 78 -9.90 -14.41 11.91
N THR A 79 -10.50 -15.58 12.15
CA THR A 79 -11.97 -15.68 12.17
C THR A 79 -12.53 -14.88 13.33
N LYS A 80 -13.55 -14.06 13.05
CA LYS A 80 -14.12 -13.15 14.03
C LYS A 80 -15.63 -13.03 13.86
N ASN A 81 -16.33 -12.90 15.00
CA ASN A 81 -17.80 -12.81 15.04
C ASN A 81 -18.33 -11.36 15.05
N ASN A 82 -17.45 -10.37 15.13
CA ASN A 82 -17.81 -8.95 15.12
C ASN A 82 -16.70 -8.10 14.48
N ASP A 83 -17.06 -6.90 14.02
CA ASP A 83 -16.14 -5.97 13.33
C ASP A 83 -15.42 -4.99 14.28
N LYS A 84 -15.52 -5.21 15.61
CA LYS A 84 -14.83 -4.35 16.59
C LYS A 84 -13.42 -4.84 16.82
N VAL A 85 -12.47 -3.94 16.82
CA VAL A 85 -11.06 -4.23 17.15
C VAL A 85 -10.95 -4.58 18.63
N ASN A 86 -10.39 -5.75 18.92
CA ASN A 86 -10.17 -6.27 20.28
C ASN A 86 -8.69 -6.62 20.48
N ILE A 87 -8.27 -6.65 21.75
CA ILE A 87 -6.94 -7.12 22.12
C ILE A 87 -6.74 -8.56 21.64
N GLY A 88 -5.58 -8.83 21.03
CA GLY A 88 -5.23 -10.13 20.45
C GLY A 88 -5.65 -10.31 18.99
N ASP A 89 -6.40 -9.39 18.41
CA ASP A 89 -6.75 -9.46 16.98
C ASP A 89 -5.51 -9.47 16.11
N LYS A 90 -5.57 -10.25 15.03
CA LYS A 90 -4.56 -10.33 13.97
C LYS A 90 -5.01 -9.46 12.80
N LEU A 91 -4.27 -8.41 12.54
CA LEU A 91 -4.60 -7.41 11.52
C LEU A 91 -3.54 -7.35 10.42
N LEU A 92 -3.97 -7.13 9.17
CA LEU A 92 -3.10 -6.65 8.12
C LEU A 92 -3.02 -5.13 8.21
N VAL A 93 -1.80 -4.60 8.35
CA VAL A 93 -1.58 -3.17 8.53
C VAL A 93 -0.44 -2.66 7.68
N GLN A 94 -0.54 -1.41 7.23
CA GLN A 94 0.53 -0.66 6.57
C GLN A 94 0.94 0.52 7.46
N VAL A 95 2.24 0.74 7.62
CA VAL A 95 2.75 1.91 8.33
C VAL A 95 2.59 3.14 7.44
N VAL A 96 1.95 4.18 7.97
CA VAL A 96 1.64 5.42 7.21
C VAL A 96 2.62 6.53 7.56
N ASN A 97 3.08 6.56 8.82
CA ASN A 97 4.07 7.53 9.30
C ASN A 97 5.03 6.86 10.27
N ASP A 98 6.29 7.25 10.18
CA ASP A 98 7.31 6.87 11.15
C ASP A 98 7.08 7.51 12.52
N ALA A 99 7.80 7.01 13.52
CA ALA A 99 7.87 7.63 14.83
C ALA A 99 8.43 9.06 14.71
N HIS A 100 7.79 10.01 15.38
CA HIS A 100 8.30 11.38 15.42
C HIS A 100 8.34 11.90 16.86
N LYS A 101 9.55 12.21 17.33
CA LYS A 101 9.79 12.62 18.74
C LYS A 101 9.22 11.57 19.71
N THR A 102 8.19 11.94 20.47
CA THR A 102 7.51 11.09 21.44
C THR A 102 6.30 10.33 20.88
N LYS A 103 5.94 10.58 19.60
CA LYS A 103 4.80 9.92 18.97
C LYS A 103 5.24 8.60 18.34
N PRO A 104 4.53 7.50 18.59
CA PRO A 104 4.80 6.23 17.94
C PRO A 104 4.50 6.30 16.44
N PRO A 105 4.99 5.35 15.63
CA PRO A 105 4.58 5.20 14.24
C PRO A 105 3.07 5.06 14.14
N THR A 106 2.50 5.44 13.00
CA THR A 106 1.06 5.28 12.76
C THR A 106 0.83 4.18 11.72
N ALA A 107 -0.08 3.27 12.02
CA ALA A 107 -0.49 2.21 11.10
C ALA A 107 -1.95 2.39 10.66
N SER A 108 -2.28 1.83 9.49
CA SER A 108 -3.61 1.85 8.90
C SER A 108 -3.98 0.48 8.32
N CYS A 109 -5.28 0.19 8.21
CA CYS A 109 -5.80 -0.93 7.43
C CYS A 109 -5.91 -0.62 5.93
N LYS A 110 -5.65 0.62 5.54
CA LYS A 110 -5.66 1.03 4.14
C LYS A 110 -4.34 0.60 3.51
N ILE A 111 -4.37 -0.57 2.88
CA ILE A 111 -3.20 -1.11 2.20
C ILE A 111 -3.17 -0.56 0.78
N GLU A 112 -2.07 0.08 0.40
CA GLU A 112 -1.87 0.65 -0.93
C GLU A 112 -0.61 0.08 -1.58
N LEU A 113 -0.78 -0.43 -2.80
CA LEU A 113 0.32 -0.80 -3.69
C LEU A 113 0.32 0.16 -4.87
N THR A 114 1.39 0.95 -4.98
CA THR A 114 1.49 2.03 -5.96
C THR A 114 2.32 1.59 -7.16
N GLY A 115 1.69 1.60 -8.34
CA GLY A 115 2.35 1.47 -9.63
C GLY A 115 2.50 2.83 -10.34
N LYS A 116 3.02 2.78 -11.57
CA LYS A 116 3.17 3.96 -12.45
C LYS A 116 1.81 4.53 -12.86
N TYR A 117 0.91 3.69 -13.32
CA TYR A 117 -0.39 4.05 -13.91
C TYR A 117 -1.55 3.76 -12.98
N VAL A 118 -1.41 2.80 -12.06
CA VAL A 118 -2.47 2.30 -11.21
C VAL A 118 -2.03 2.26 -9.75
N VAL A 119 -2.96 2.54 -8.84
CA VAL A 119 -2.83 2.21 -7.41
C VAL A 119 -3.88 1.18 -7.07
N LEU A 120 -3.48 0.07 -6.43
CA LEU A 120 -4.41 -0.84 -5.78
C LEU A 120 -4.60 -0.38 -4.34
N SER A 121 -5.84 -0.28 -3.88
CA SER A 121 -6.15 0.14 -2.51
C SER A 121 -7.26 -0.71 -1.89
N SER A 122 -7.05 -1.14 -0.65
CA SER A 122 -8.06 -1.86 0.13
C SER A 122 -9.22 -0.97 0.61
N ASP A 123 -9.06 0.36 0.54
CA ASP A 123 -10.09 1.35 0.96
C ASP A 123 -11.00 1.78 -0.21
N VAL A 124 -10.72 1.33 -1.42
CA VAL A 124 -11.49 1.63 -2.63
C VAL A 124 -12.31 0.40 -3.03
N ASN A 125 -13.53 0.62 -3.49
CA ASN A 125 -14.37 -0.43 -4.06
C ASN A 125 -14.54 -0.19 -5.57
N GLY A 126 -14.18 -1.17 -6.38
CA GLY A 126 -14.24 -1.08 -7.83
C GLY A 126 -13.10 -0.30 -8.46
N VAL A 127 -13.35 0.29 -9.63
CA VAL A 127 -12.35 1.04 -10.40
C VAL A 127 -12.68 2.52 -10.37
N ALA A 128 -11.77 3.32 -9.83
CA ALA A 128 -11.84 4.78 -9.80
C ALA A 128 -10.82 5.39 -10.78
N VAL A 129 -11.10 6.59 -11.25
CA VAL A 129 -10.21 7.37 -12.11
C VAL A 129 -9.85 8.69 -11.42
N SER A 130 -8.58 9.06 -11.47
CA SER A 130 -8.11 10.35 -10.94
C SER A 130 -8.96 11.51 -11.48
N LYS A 131 -9.30 12.47 -10.62
CA LYS A 131 -10.13 13.63 -10.99
C LYS A 131 -9.61 14.38 -12.21
N LYS A 132 -8.28 14.41 -12.41
CA LYS A 132 -7.63 15.10 -13.55
C LYS A 132 -7.86 14.39 -14.89
N MET A 133 -8.37 13.14 -14.89
CA MET A 133 -8.47 12.30 -16.10
C MET A 133 -9.89 11.80 -16.39
N LYS A 134 -10.90 12.32 -15.71
CA LYS A 134 -12.30 11.83 -15.85
C LYS A 134 -12.86 11.88 -17.27
N ASN A 135 -12.30 12.71 -18.14
CA ASN A 135 -12.77 12.92 -19.53
C ASN A 135 -11.85 12.26 -20.58
N SER A 136 -11.01 11.32 -20.19
CA SER A 136 -10.12 10.60 -21.11
C SER A 136 -10.77 9.31 -21.60
N ASP A 137 -10.88 9.12 -22.91
CA ASP A 137 -11.41 7.90 -23.54
C ASP A 137 -10.57 6.66 -23.18
N ILE A 138 -9.24 6.83 -23.11
CA ILE A 138 -8.28 5.80 -22.70
C ILE A 138 -8.61 5.26 -21.29
N CYS A 139 -8.93 6.18 -20.37
CA CYS A 139 -9.26 5.78 -19.01
C CYS A 139 -10.61 5.08 -18.92
N SER A 140 -11.56 5.46 -19.76
CA SER A 140 -12.87 4.81 -19.83
C SER A 140 -12.75 3.38 -20.34
N GLU A 141 -11.98 3.16 -21.39
CA GLU A 141 -11.71 1.82 -21.93
C GLU A 141 -10.94 0.95 -20.93
N ALA A 142 -9.85 1.47 -20.35
CA ALA A 142 -9.11 0.76 -19.31
C ALA A 142 -9.99 0.42 -18.10
N ALA A 143 -10.84 1.34 -17.65
CA ALA A 143 -11.72 1.11 -16.51
C ALA A 143 -12.75 -0.01 -16.76
N ILE A 144 -13.23 -0.16 -18.00
CA ILE A 144 -14.12 -1.28 -18.38
C ILE A 144 -13.36 -2.60 -18.28
N MET A 145 -12.17 -2.70 -18.89
CA MET A 145 -11.32 -3.90 -18.81
C MET A 145 -11.00 -4.29 -17.37
N LEU A 146 -10.65 -3.31 -16.55
CA LEU A 146 -10.24 -3.55 -15.17
C LEU A 146 -11.38 -4.01 -14.25
N LYS A 147 -12.63 -3.64 -14.52
CA LYS A 147 -13.78 -4.06 -13.72
C LYS A 147 -13.97 -5.58 -13.70
N ASP A 148 -13.87 -6.22 -14.85
CA ASP A 148 -14.05 -7.67 -14.96
C ASP A 148 -12.87 -8.42 -14.34
N ILE A 149 -11.65 -7.96 -14.59
CA ILE A 149 -10.42 -8.51 -13.99
C ILE A 149 -10.50 -8.43 -12.46
N LEU A 150 -10.87 -7.26 -11.94
CA LEU A 150 -10.97 -7.03 -10.50
C LEU A 150 -12.01 -7.94 -9.85
N LYS A 151 -13.22 -8.02 -10.43
CA LYS A 151 -14.31 -8.85 -9.92
C LYS A 151 -13.94 -10.33 -9.89
N ALA A 152 -13.34 -10.84 -10.96
CA ALA A 152 -12.87 -12.22 -11.03
C ALA A 152 -11.79 -12.49 -9.98
N SER A 153 -10.85 -11.58 -9.80
CA SER A 153 -9.76 -11.71 -8.85
C SER A 153 -10.22 -11.69 -7.40
N ILE A 154 -11.12 -10.78 -7.02
CA ILE A 154 -11.69 -10.73 -5.65
C ILE A 154 -12.43 -12.03 -5.33
N LYS A 155 -13.20 -12.56 -6.27
CA LYS A 155 -13.90 -13.84 -6.09
C LYS A 155 -12.91 -14.99 -5.92
N SER A 156 -11.87 -15.04 -6.74
CA SER A 156 -10.83 -16.09 -6.66
C SER A 156 -10.11 -16.08 -5.33
N ILE A 157 -9.61 -14.91 -4.87
CA ILE A 157 -8.83 -14.83 -3.63
C ILE A 157 -9.65 -15.20 -2.41
N ASN A 158 -10.91 -14.76 -2.32
CA ASN A 158 -11.78 -15.12 -1.20
C ASN A 158 -12.08 -16.62 -1.18
N SER A 159 -12.30 -17.25 -2.35
CA SER A 159 -12.45 -18.70 -2.47
C SER A 159 -11.17 -19.45 -2.05
N ASP A 160 -10.02 -19.01 -2.51
CA ASP A 160 -8.71 -19.64 -2.24
C ASP A 160 -8.35 -19.63 -0.75
N ILE A 161 -8.74 -18.56 -0.03
CA ILE A 161 -8.42 -18.41 1.40
C ILE A 161 -9.53 -18.96 2.30
N GLY A 162 -10.67 -19.37 1.73
CA GLY A 162 -11.81 -19.91 2.46
C GLY A 162 -12.62 -18.86 3.23
N PHE A 163 -12.59 -17.60 2.79
CA PHE A 163 -13.39 -16.52 3.33
C PHE A 163 -14.48 -16.10 2.33
N ASN A 164 -15.73 -16.05 2.76
CA ASN A 164 -16.83 -15.57 1.93
C ASN A 164 -16.81 -14.03 1.87
N ASP A 165 -16.43 -13.47 0.72
CA ASP A 165 -16.49 -12.04 0.37
C ASP A 165 -15.90 -11.06 1.41
N ARG A 166 -14.94 -11.53 2.20
CA ARG A 166 -14.33 -10.75 3.30
C ARG A 166 -13.31 -9.74 2.81
N PHE A 167 -12.52 -10.12 1.82
CA PHE A 167 -11.47 -9.27 1.28
C PHE A 167 -11.96 -8.56 0.04
N THR A 168 -12.00 -7.24 0.12
CA THR A 168 -12.34 -6.35 -1.00
C THR A 168 -11.22 -5.35 -1.21
N TYR A 169 -11.03 -4.92 -2.44
CA TYR A 169 -10.08 -3.89 -2.84
C TYR A 169 -10.50 -3.30 -4.18
N GLY A 170 -9.92 -2.18 -4.53
CA GLY A 170 -10.19 -1.52 -5.80
C GLY A 170 -8.93 -0.98 -6.45
N LEU A 171 -9.11 -0.39 -7.60
CA LEU A 171 -8.05 0.19 -8.42
C LEU A 171 -8.33 1.66 -8.67
N ILE A 172 -7.27 2.47 -8.67
CA ILE A 172 -7.31 3.90 -8.99
C ILE A 172 -6.38 4.14 -10.17
N ILE A 173 -6.93 4.55 -11.33
CA ILE A 173 -6.13 4.97 -12.48
C ILE A 173 -5.55 6.35 -12.19
N ARG A 174 -4.22 6.47 -12.22
CA ARG A 174 -3.47 7.68 -11.90
C ARG A 174 -3.42 8.65 -13.09
N SER A 175 -3.10 9.92 -12.79
CA SER A 175 -2.92 10.94 -13.83
C SER A 175 -1.77 10.64 -14.80
N ASN A 176 -0.76 9.86 -14.38
CA ASN A 176 0.35 9.44 -15.23
C ASN A 176 -0.07 8.49 -16.37
N ALA A 177 -1.28 7.93 -16.29
CA ALA A 177 -1.81 7.04 -17.32
C ALA A 177 -2.31 7.79 -18.58
N VAL A 178 -2.23 9.13 -18.62
CA VAL A 178 -2.75 9.95 -19.75
C VAL A 178 -2.16 9.58 -21.11
N ASN A 179 -0.90 9.14 -21.14
CA ASN A 179 -0.19 8.75 -22.36
C ASN A 179 0.05 7.23 -22.45
N ALA A 180 -0.57 6.44 -21.57
CA ALA A 180 -0.43 4.99 -21.57
C ALA A 180 -1.52 4.36 -22.44
N THR A 181 -1.25 3.17 -22.99
CA THR A 181 -2.27 2.37 -23.66
C THR A 181 -3.18 1.68 -22.61
N PRO A 182 -4.46 1.42 -22.93
CA PRO A 182 -5.35 0.65 -22.05
C PRO A 182 -4.75 -0.69 -21.63
N THR A 183 -4.04 -1.36 -22.53
CA THR A 183 -3.35 -2.63 -22.28
C THR A 183 -2.23 -2.48 -21.25
N ALA A 184 -1.39 -1.45 -21.35
CA ALA A 184 -0.31 -1.19 -20.41
C ALA A 184 -0.85 -0.90 -18.99
N ILE A 185 -1.98 -0.20 -18.89
CA ILE A 185 -2.69 0.05 -17.63
C ILE A 185 -3.22 -1.27 -17.05
N ALA A 186 -3.81 -2.13 -17.89
CA ALA A 186 -4.34 -3.43 -17.49
C ALA A 186 -3.23 -4.38 -17.02
N ASP A 187 -2.12 -4.45 -17.75
CA ASP A 187 -0.97 -5.30 -17.40
C ASP A 187 -0.37 -4.92 -16.05
N GLU A 188 -0.24 -3.63 -15.78
CA GLU A 188 0.23 -3.17 -14.46
C GLU A 188 -0.78 -3.51 -13.36
N ALA A 189 -2.07 -3.31 -13.59
CA ALA A 189 -3.10 -3.66 -12.64
C ALA A 189 -3.10 -5.15 -12.29
N VAL A 190 -2.94 -6.04 -13.29
CA VAL A 190 -2.83 -7.49 -13.08
C VAL A 190 -1.63 -7.83 -12.19
N LYS A 191 -0.48 -7.18 -12.38
CA LYS A 191 0.70 -7.37 -11.52
C LYS A 191 0.42 -6.97 -10.09
N LEU A 192 -0.17 -5.78 -9.86
CA LEU A 192 -0.51 -5.31 -8.51
C LEU A 192 -1.56 -6.20 -7.83
N ILE A 193 -2.55 -6.68 -8.58
CA ILE A 193 -3.56 -7.62 -8.09
C ILE A 193 -2.90 -8.95 -7.67
N SER A 194 -2.02 -9.49 -8.49
CA SER A 194 -1.30 -10.73 -8.19
C SER A 194 -0.44 -10.59 -6.94
N GLU A 195 0.27 -9.47 -6.81
CA GLU A 195 1.07 -9.14 -5.65
C GLU A 195 0.21 -9.04 -4.39
N TYR A 196 -0.87 -8.27 -4.43
CA TYR A 196 -1.78 -8.09 -3.30
C TYR A 196 -2.43 -9.42 -2.86
N ASN A 197 -2.86 -10.25 -3.80
CA ASN A 197 -3.41 -11.57 -3.50
C ASN A 197 -2.37 -12.48 -2.84
N SER A 198 -1.12 -12.41 -3.27
CA SER A 198 -0.01 -13.14 -2.64
C SER A 198 0.24 -12.66 -1.22
N LEU A 199 0.19 -11.34 -0.98
CA LEU A 199 0.28 -10.74 0.36
C LEU A 199 -0.88 -11.19 1.26
N LEU A 200 -2.12 -11.20 0.77
CA LEU A 200 -3.28 -11.67 1.53
C LEU A 200 -3.13 -13.15 1.93
N LYS A 201 -2.72 -14.01 1.00
CA LYS A 201 -2.45 -15.43 1.30
C LYS A 201 -1.36 -15.57 2.36
N ALA A 202 -0.24 -14.89 2.19
CA ALA A 202 0.84 -14.89 3.17
C ALA A 202 0.39 -14.35 4.54
N ALA A 203 -0.45 -13.32 4.57
CA ALA A 203 -0.96 -12.72 5.79
C ALA A 203 -1.88 -13.68 6.58
N VAL A 204 -2.81 -14.35 5.90
CA VAL A 204 -3.76 -15.26 6.56
C VAL A 204 -3.02 -16.40 7.24
N TYR A 205 -2.07 -17.02 6.55
CA TYR A 205 -1.32 -18.17 7.07
C TYR A 205 -0.05 -17.80 7.85
N GLY A 206 0.37 -16.54 7.79
CA GLY A 206 1.58 -16.04 8.44
C GLY A 206 1.45 -15.94 9.96
N LYS A 207 2.57 -15.68 10.61
CA LYS A 207 2.64 -15.47 12.07
C LYS A 207 2.49 -13.99 12.38
N PHE A 208 2.12 -13.65 13.64
CA PHE A 208 2.20 -12.30 14.14
C PHE A 208 3.59 -11.70 13.94
N TYR A 209 3.66 -10.38 13.77
CA TYR A 209 4.88 -9.58 13.67
C TYR A 209 5.70 -9.84 12.41
N THR A 210 5.11 -10.48 11.39
CA THR A 210 5.81 -10.74 10.12
C THR A 210 5.74 -9.50 9.23
N LEU A 211 6.91 -9.04 8.74
CA LEU A 211 7.02 -8.13 7.62
C LEU A 211 6.63 -8.89 6.33
N LEU A 212 5.57 -8.45 5.67
CA LEU A 212 5.09 -9.06 4.42
C LEU A 212 5.66 -8.37 3.19
N LYS A 213 5.81 -7.05 3.26
CA LYS A 213 6.38 -6.25 2.18
C LYS A 213 7.13 -5.07 2.77
N GLU A 214 8.37 -4.93 2.39
CA GLU A 214 9.14 -3.71 2.60
C GLU A 214 8.79 -2.70 1.51
N HIS A 215 8.65 -1.45 1.88
CA HIS A 215 8.39 -0.37 0.93
C HIS A 215 9.67 -0.03 0.15
N GLU A 216 9.56 -0.07 -1.16
CA GLU A 216 10.65 0.44 -2.00
C GLU A 216 10.61 1.97 -1.99
N PRO A 217 11.73 2.63 -1.65
CA PRO A 217 11.78 4.08 -1.61
C PRO A 217 11.36 4.72 -2.95
N ASP A 218 10.61 5.82 -2.91
CA ASP A 218 10.04 6.50 -4.08
C ASP A 218 11.06 6.84 -5.17
N TYR A 219 12.34 7.07 -4.81
CA TYR A 219 13.39 7.34 -5.79
C TYR A 219 13.73 6.10 -6.63
N ILE A 220 13.62 4.88 -6.08
CA ILE A 220 13.78 3.63 -6.86
C ILE A 220 12.63 3.50 -7.83
N LEU A 221 11.40 3.75 -7.37
CA LEU A 221 10.21 3.75 -8.24
C LEU A 221 10.34 4.79 -9.37
N SER A 222 10.88 5.97 -9.09
CA SER A 222 11.11 6.99 -10.12
C SER A 222 12.16 6.57 -11.15
N LEU A 223 13.20 5.81 -10.74
CA LEU A 223 14.25 5.30 -11.66
C LEU A 223 13.75 4.13 -12.53
N ILE A 224 12.92 3.26 -12.00
CA ILE A 224 12.34 2.14 -12.76
C ILE A 224 11.35 2.67 -13.81
N HIS A 225 10.85 3.89 -13.64
CA HIS A 225 9.84 4.50 -14.50
C HIS A 225 10.41 5.48 -15.55
N ILE A 226 11.73 5.60 -15.67
CA ILE A 226 12.40 6.32 -16.76
C ILE A 226 12.57 5.40 -17.95
#